data_1ed6df29496031df157db02779739ec5
#
_entry.id   1ed6df29496031df157db02779739ec5
#
_cell.length_a   1.000
_cell.length_b   1.000
_cell.length_c   1.000
_cell.angle_alpha   90.00
_cell.angle_beta   90.00
_cell.angle_gamma   90.00
#
_symmetry.space_group_name_H-M   'P 1'
#
loop_
_entity.id
_entity.type
_entity.pdbx_description
1 polymer ?
#
loop_
_entity_poly.entity_id
_entity_poly.type
_entity_poly.pdbx_seq_one_letter_code
_entity_poly.pdbx_strand_id
1 'polypeptide(L)'
;DATQERLKATRRPSRRRERPSSTYKHWLSGLMKCPACGKTLSACTQKRVNGEKYAYFSCYGYAHGQCDKAHGVSSLVLEPEVLASIKEVLDTGNISYELHDYQPTEVVDERSIIRDRLNSLASKEERIKASYREGIDTLEEYKSNKAILQKERDNLEEQLKELEGQNPEPDQDPTGDMLLKVRSVYDILISDSYTYIQKNEALKQIVDKIIYDKESDSLKIYFFLCR
;
A
#
# COMPACT_ATOMS: atom_id res chain seq x y z
N ASP A 1 13.17 -36.34 -5.06
CA ASP A 1 13.36 -36.35 -6.52
C ASP A 1 14.28 -35.18 -6.93
N ALA A 2 15.56 -35.48 -7.28
CA ALA A 2 16.60 -34.49 -7.54
C ALA A 2 16.19 -33.44 -8.62
N THR A 3 15.30 -33.81 -9.53
CA THR A 3 14.79 -32.92 -10.58
C THR A 3 13.84 -31.87 -10.02
N GLN A 4 13.00 -32.25 -9.06
CA GLN A 4 12.09 -31.28 -8.40
C GLN A 4 12.84 -30.31 -7.48
N GLU A 5 13.90 -30.76 -6.83
CA GLU A 5 14.77 -29.89 -6.02
C GLU A 5 15.53 -28.89 -6.87
N ARG A 6 16.06 -29.31 -8.03
CA ARG A 6 16.68 -28.39 -9.01
C ARG A 6 15.68 -27.37 -9.55
N LEU A 7 14.44 -27.77 -9.85
CA LEU A 7 13.38 -26.86 -10.29
C LEU A 7 12.98 -25.85 -9.20
N LYS A 8 12.96 -26.27 -7.93
CA LYS A 8 12.72 -25.35 -6.79
C LYS A 8 13.88 -24.38 -6.61
N ALA A 9 15.12 -24.85 -6.70
CA ALA A 9 16.33 -24.02 -6.54
C ALA A 9 16.51 -23.00 -7.69
N THR A 10 16.07 -23.35 -8.90
CA THR A 10 16.16 -22.45 -10.08
C THR A 10 14.92 -21.58 -10.28
N ARG A 11 13.87 -21.77 -9.47
CA ARG A 11 12.65 -20.97 -9.51
C ARG A 11 12.95 -19.55 -9.03
N ARG A 12 13.36 -18.69 -9.96
CA ARG A 12 13.44 -17.25 -9.68
C ARG A 12 12.03 -16.79 -9.30
N PRO A 13 11.85 -16.09 -8.16
CA PRO A 13 10.57 -15.46 -7.87
C PRO A 13 10.23 -14.59 -9.08
N SER A 14 9.12 -14.92 -9.74
CA SER A 14 8.64 -14.07 -10.85
C SER A 14 8.39 -12.71 -10.23
N ARG A 15 9.25 -11.75 -10.51
CA ARG A 15 8.91 -10.35 -10.25
C ARG A 15 7.60 -10.13 -10.96
N ARG A 16 6.52 -9.96 -10.20
CA ARG A 16 5.23 -9.53 -10.73
C ARG A 16 5.50 -8.22 -11.45
N ARG A 17 5.71 -8.29 -12.76
CA ARG A 17 5.71 -7.11 -13.59
C ARG A 17 4.28 -6.61 -13.55
N GLU A 18 4.07 -5.49 -12.89
CA GLU A 18 2.83 -4.77 -13.04
C GLU A 18 2.64 -4.53 -14.54
N ARG A 19 1.49 -4.91 -15.05
CA ARG A 19 1.18 -4.64 -16.45
C ARG A 19 1.16 -3.13 -16.64
N PRO A 20 1.82 -2.58 -17.67
CA PRO A 20 1.74 -1.15 -17.94
C PRO A 20 0.28 -0.70 -17.98
N SER A 21 -0.04 0.43 -17.40
CA SER A 21 -1.39 1.02 -17.37
C SER A 21 -1.97 1.18 -18.79
N SER A 22 -1.12 1.37 -19.79
CA SER A 22 -1.50 1.42 -21.20
C SER A 22 -2.23 0.17 -21.73
N THR A 23 -2.15 -0.98 -21.02
CA THR A 23 -2.84 -2.22 -21.38
C THR A 23 -4.22 -2.36 -20.72
N TYR A 24 -4.61 -1.43 -19.86
CA TYR A 24 -5.88 -1.51 -19.16
C TYR A 24 -7.06 -1.23 -20.10
N LYS A 25 -8.00 -2.16 -20.12
CA LYS A 25 -9.20 -2.08 -20.95
C LYS A 25 -10.34 -1.34 -20.28
N HIS A 26 -10.22 -1.10 -18.97
CA HIS A 26 -11.24 -0.48 -18.13
C HIS A 26 -10.60 0.12 -16.87
N TRP A 27 -11.21 1.14 -16.28
CA TRP A 27 -10.68 1.81 -15.09
C TRP A 27 -10.68 0.94 -13.82
N LEU A 28 -11.47 -0.14 -13.76
CA LEU A 28 -11.43 -1.16 -12.70
C LEU A 28 -10.36 -2.25 -12.90
N SER A 29 -9.61 -2.21 -14.02
CA SER A 29 -8.62 -3.24 -14.34
C SER A 29 -7.52 -3.31 -13.27
N GLY A 30 -7.22 -4.53 -12.81
CA GLY A 30 -6.20 -4.78 -11.80
C GLY A 30 -6.69 -4.68 -10.36
N LEU A 31 -7.76 -3.93 -10.08
CA LEU A 31 -8.34 -3.74 -8.74
C LEU A 31 -9.32 -4.86 -8.35
N MET A 32 -10.04 -5.42 -9.32
CA MET A 32 -11.04 -6.46 -9.09
C MET A 32 -10.38 -7.79 -8.69
N LYS A 33 -10.81 -8.37 -7.56
CA LYS A 33 -10.32 -9.65 -7.04
C LYS A 33 -11.44 -10.69 -6.96
N CYS A 34 -11.08 -11.94 -7.20
CA CYS A 34 -12.01 -13.06 -7.05
C CYS A 34 -12.27 -13.35 -5.57
N PRO A 35 -13.53 -13.43 -5.11
CA PRO A 35 -13.83 -13.74 -3.70
C PRO A 35 -13.37 -15.15 -3.28
N ALA A 36 -13.31 -16.12 -4.20
CA ALA A 36 -12.94 -17.50 -3.88
C ALA A 36 -11.41 -17.72 -3.83
N CYS A 37 -10.64 -17.16 -4.77
CA CYS A 37 -9.19 -17.45 -4.86
C CYS A 37 -8.28 -16.22 -4.68
N GLY A 38 -8.83 -15.03 -4.46
CA GLY A 38 -8.07 -13.77 -4.27
C GLY A 38 -7.33 -13.27 -5.51
N LYS A 39 -7.29 -14.03 -6.62
CA LYS A 39 -6.60 -13.62 -7.84
C LYS A 39 -7.36 -12.51 -8.56
N THR A 40 -6.61 -11.71 -9.31
CA THR A 40 -7.19 -10.60 -10.09
C THR A 40 -8.13 -11.12 -11.17
N LEU A 41 -9.28 -10.46 -11.31
CA LEU A 41 -10.18 -10.68 -12.45
C LEU A 41 -9.56 -10.04 -13.70
N SER A 42 -9.48 -10.82 -14.78
CA SER A 42 -8.99 -10.34 -16.06
C SER A 42 -10.10 -9.63 -16.82
N ALA A 43 -9.84 -8.41 -17.30
CA ALA A 43 -10.76 -7.67 -18.13
C ALA A 43 -10.62 -8.08 -19.61
N CYS A 44 -11.73 -8.45 -20.25
CA CYS A 44 -11.83 -8.63 -21.69
C CYS A 44 -12.90 -7.71 -22.26
N THR A 45 -12.74 -7.29 -23.52
CA THR A 45 -13.75 -6.46 -24.20
C THR A 45 -14.76 -7.38 -24.87
N GLN A 46 -16.03 -7.17 -24.57
CA GLN A 46 -17.16 -7.83 -25.23
C GLN A 46 -18.01 -6.80 -25.99
N LYS A 47 -18.86 -7.26 -26.89
CA LYS A 47 -19.80 -6.45 -27.67
C LYS A 47 -21.22 -6.89 -27.38
N ARG A 48 -22.12 -5.94 -27.22
CA ARG A 48 -23.57 -6.16 -27.21
C ARG A 48 -24.08 -6.41 -28.63
N VAL A 49 -25.31 -6.87 -28.73
CA VAL A 49 -26.01 -7.05 -30.01
C VAL A 49 -26.12 -5.71 -30.77
N ASN A 50 -26.26 -4.60 -30.05
CA ASN A 50 -26.29 -3.24 -30.62
C ASN A 50 -24.92 -2.70 -31.05
N GLY A 51 -23.82 -3.50 -30.89
CA GLY A 51 -22.46 -3.12 -31.27
C GLY A 51 -21.69 -2.37 -30.18
N GLU A 52 -22.29 -1.96 -29.08
CA GLU A 52 -21.59 -1.30 -27.96
C GLU A 52 -20.59 -2.23 -27.32
N LYS A 53 -19.41 -1.67 -27.02
CA LYS A 53 -18.32 -2.39 -26.33
C LYS A 53 -18.40 -2.16 -24.83
N TYR A 54 -18.25 -3.21 -24.06
CA TYR A 54 -18.13 -3.16 -22.60
C TYR A 54 -17.04 -4.08 -22.10
N ALA A 55 -16.53 -3.85 -20.90
CA ALA A 55 -15.58 -4.74 -20.28
C ALA A 55 -16.30 -5.85 -19.51
N TYR A 56 -15.79 -7.06 -19.63
CA TYR A 56 -16.21 -8.21 -18.82
C TYR A 56 -15.02 -8.70 -18.02
N PHE A 57 -15.21 -8.83 -16.73
CA PHE A 57 -14.20 -9.29 -15.79
C PHE A 57 -14.42 -10.75 -15.48
N SER A 58 -13.40 -11.58 -15.62
CA SER A 58 -13.46 -13.02 -15.35
C SER A 58 -12.29 -13.48 -14.50
N CYS A 59 -12.50 -14.48 -13.65
CA CYS A 59 -11.47 -14.99 -12.77
C CYS A 59 -10.31 -15.60 -13.58
N TYR A 60 -9.13 -15.03 -13.42
CA TYR A 60 -7.91 -15.55 -14.03
C TYR A 60 -7.57 -16.97 -13.54
N GLY A 61 -7.79 -17.22 -12.25
CA GLY A 61 -7.56 -18.55 -11.66
C GLY A 61 -8.47 -19.62 -12.25
N TYR A 62 -9.75 -19.31 -12.49
CA TYR A 62 -10.69 -20.24 -13.12
C TYR A 62 -10.29 -20.56 -14.56
N ALA A 63 -9.93 -19.56 -15.34
CA ALA A 63 -9.48 -19.74 -16.72
C ALA A 63 -8.22 -20.64 -16.84
N HIS A 64 -7.46 -20.81 -15.75
CA HIS A 64 -6.23 -21.61 -15.70
C HIS A 64 -6.35 -22.85 -14.82
N GLY A 65 -7.56 -23.28 -14.46
CA GLY A 65 -7.79 -24.48 -13.63
C GLY A 65 -7.28 -24.37 -12.18
N GLN A 66 -7.18 -23.16 -11.65
CA GLN A 66 -6.65 -22.86 -10.31
C GLN A 66 -7.70 -22.26 -9.36
N CYS A 67 -8.96 -22.26 -9.78
CA CYS A 67 -10.10 -21.80 -8.99
C CYS A 67 -11.31 -22.62 -9.39
N ASP A 68 -12.04 -23.10 -8.42
CA ASP A 68 -13.21 -23.98 -8.65
C ASP A 68 -14.47 -23.17 -9.01
N LYS A 69 -14.48 -21.85 -8.75
CA LYS A 69 -15.62 -21.00 -9.00
C LYS A 69 -15.38 -20.08 -10.20
N ALA A 70 -16.32 -20.13 -11.18
CA ALA A 70 -16.34 -19.23 -12.33
C ALA A 70 -16.91 -17.86 -11.95
N HIS A 71 -16.09 -16.98 -11.36
CA HIS A 71 -16.54 -15.61 -11.12
C HIS A 71 -16.37 -14.75 -12.37
N GLY A 72 -17.48 -14.19 -12.83
CA GLY A 72 -17.50 -13.28 -13.98
C GLY A 72 -18.58 -12.22 -13.81
N VAL A 73 -18.24 -10.96 -14.13
CA VAL A 73 -19.13 -9.80 -13.98
C VAL A 73 -18.87 -8.76 -15.06
N SER A 74 -19.93 -8.11 -15.51
CA SER A 74 -19.89 -7.03 -16.52
C SER A 74 -19.54 -5.68 -15.86
N SER A 75 -18.78 -4.83 -16.57
CA SER A 75 -18.57 -3.45 -16.17
C SER A 75 -19.86 -2.66 -16.02
N LEU A 76 -20.88 -3.02 -16.78
CA LEU A 76 -22.20 -2.37 -16.74
C LEU A 76 -22.93 -2.54 -15.39
N VAL A 77 -22.59 -3.60 -14.64
CA VAL A 77 -23.09 -3.83 -13.29
C VAL A 77 -22.12 -3.20 -12.28
N LEU A 78 -20.82 -3.41 -12.48
CA LEU A 78 -19.80 -2.96 -11.53
C LEU A 78 -19.65 -1.44 -11.44
N GLU A 79 -19.73 -0.73 -12.57
CA GLU A 79 -19.52 0.72 -12.58
C GLU A 79 -20.52 1.46 -11.69
N PRO A 80 -21.84 1.28 -11.83
CA PRO A 80 -22.80 1.95 -10.98
C PRO A 80 -22.68 1.53 -9.50
N GLU A 81 -22.39 0.24 -9.22
CA GLU A 81 -22.24 -0.26 -7.87
C GLU A 81 -21.01 0.32 -7.15
N VAL A 82 -19.87 0.38 -7.85
CA VAL A 82 -18.66 0.99 -7.29
C VAL A 82 -18.85 2.49 -7.06
N LEU A 83 -19.46 3.21 -8.00
CA LEU A 83 -19.75 4.63 -7.84
C LEU A 83 -20.75 4.89 -6.70
N ALA A 84 -21.78 4.06 -6.57
CA ALA A 84 -22.74 4.16 -5.48
C ALA A 84 -22.08 3.93 -4.12
N SER A 85 -21.23 2.90 -4.00
CA SER A 85 -20.49 2.60 -2.76
C SER A 85 -19.52 3.71 -2.37
N ILE A 86 -18.79 4.30 -3.33
CA ILE A 86 -17.91 5.44 -3.06
C ILE A 86 -18.71 6.66 -2.63
N LYS A 87 -19.84 6.90 -3.25
CA LYS A 87 -20.75 8.00 -2.89
C LYS A 87 -21.32 7.82 -1.48
N GLU A 88 -21.73 6.61 -1.12
CA GLU A 88 -22.20 6.29 0.23
C GLU A 88 -21.14 6.60 1.30
N VAL A 89 -19.88 6.27 1.03
CA VAL A 89 -18.75 6.64 1.91
C VAL A 89 -18.63 8.15 2.05
N LEU A 90 -18.80 8.91 0.96
CA LEU A 90 -18.75 10.37 1.00
C LEU A 90 -19.94 11.00 1.74
N ASP A 91 -21.12 10.41 1.61
CA ASP A 91 -22.36 10.92 2.23
C ASP A 91 -22.42 10.58 3.74
N THR A 92 -21.93 9.40 4.13
CA THR A 92 -21.95 8.93 5.53
C THR A 92 -20.71 9.34 6.33
N GLY A 93 -19.60 9.61 5.65
CA GLY A 93 -18.30 9.82 6.28
C GLY A 93 -17.73 8.57 6.98
N ASN A 94 -18.46 7.45 6.92
CA ASN A 94 -18.07 6.20 7.57
C ASN A 94 -17.34 5.29 6.58
N ILE A 95 -16.04 5.13 6.83
CA ILE A 95 -15.24 4.07 6.22
C ILE A 95 -15.23 2.93 7.23
N SER A 96 -16.04 1.88 7.01
CA SER A 96 -15.91 0.65 7.80
C SER A 96 -14.65 -0.08 7.35
N TYR A 97 -13.67 -0.22 8.24
CA TYR A 97 -12.46 -0.99 8.00
C TYR A 97 -12.49 -2.27 8.83
N GLU A 98 -12.30 -3.39 8.18
CA GLU A 98 -11.87 -4.60 8.86
C GLU A 98 -10.35 -4.48 9.02
N LEU A 99 -9.86 -4.37 10.26
CA LEU A 99 -8.44 -4.54 10.56
C LEU A 99 -8.11 -6.01 10.22
N HIS A 100 -7.68 -6.25 8.99
CA HIS A 100 -6.92 -7.45 8.73
C HIS A 100 -5.56 -7.24 9.40
N ASP A 101 -5.12 -8.21 10.21
CA ASP A 101 -3.76 -8.29 10.70
C ASP A 101 -2.79 -8.21 9.51
N TYR A 102 -2.53 -6.98 9.09
CA TYR A 102 -1.44 -6.65 8.21
C TYR A 102 -0.19 -6.82 9.09
N GLN A 103 0.47 -7.97 8.94
CA GLN A 103 1.86 -8.03 9.38
C GLN A 103 2.61 -7.04 8.48
N PRO A 104 3.03 -5.89 9.00
CA PRO A 104 3.82 -4.98 8.22
C PRO A 104 5.07 -5.74 7.80
N THR A 105 5.27 -5.94 6.51
CA THR A 105 6.63 -6.07 6.00
C THR A 105 7.35 -4.89 6.63
N GLU A 106 8.36 -5.17 7.47
CA GLU A 106 9.12 -4.16 8.19
C GLU A 106 9.46 -3.01 7.24
N VAL A 107 8.60 -2.01 7.23
CA VAL A 107 9.01 -0.68 6.78
C VAL A 107 9.93 -0.25 7.89
N VAL A 108 11.21 -0.34 7.61
CA VAL A 108 12.25 0.09 8.52
C VAL A 108 11.98 1.58 8.74
N ASP A 109 11.34 1.90 9.85
CA ASP A 109 11.07 3.27 10.25
C ASP A 109 12.41 3.93 10.52
N GLU A 110 12.87 4.77 9.60
CA GLU A 110 14.14 5.49 9.71
C GLU A 110 14.25 6.25 11.04
N ARG A 111 13.13 6.74 11.58
CA ARG A 111 13.04 7.38 12.88
C ARG A 111 13.34 6.42 14.02
N SER A 112 12.81 5.18 13.93
CA SER A 112 13.09 4.12 14.90
C SER A 112 14.59 3.80 14.92
N ILE A 113 15.22 3.66 13.76
CA ILE A 113 16.68 3.42 13.66
C ILE A 113 17.48 4.57 14.27
N ILE A 114 17.09 5.82 14.00
CA ILE A 114 17.78 6.98 14.55
C ILE A 114 17.63 7.03 16.06
N ARG A 115 16.44 6.76 16.61
CA ARG A 115 16.19 6.68 18.05
C ARG A 115 17.02 5.57 18.72
N ASP A 116 17.12 4.39 18.11
CA ASP A 116 17.96 3.29 18.61
C ASP A 116 19.42 3.64 18.59
N ARG A 117 19.90 4.37 17.57
CA ARG A 117 21.26 4.90 17.53
C ARG A 117 21.51 5.92 18.64
N LEU A 118 20.59 6.85 18.88
CA LEU A 118 20.68 7.81 20.00
C LEU A 118 20.74 7.11 21.34
N ASN A 119 19.94 6.08 21.57
CA ASN A 119 20.00 5.24 22.78
C ASN A 119 21.34 4.51 22.92
N SER A 120 21.89 4.03 21.81
CA SER A 120 23.23 3.40 21.79
C SER A 120 24.33 4.39 22.14
N LEU A 121 24.25 5.66 21.72
CA LEU A 121 25.20 6.71 22.07
C LEU A 121 25.19 7.00 23.57
N ALA A 122 24.03 7.05 24.21
CA ALA A 122 23.92 7.21 25.65
C ALA A 122 24.66 6.09 26.41
N SER A 123 24.54 4.84 25.95
CA SER A 123 25.27 3.71 26.52
C SER A 123 26.77 3.81 26.31
N LYS A 124 27.22 4.32 25.16
CA LYS A 124 28.67 4.57 24.91
C LYS A 124 29.20 5.67 25.80
N GLU A 125 28.46 6.74 26.02
CA GLU A 125 28.84 7.85 26.89
C GLU A 125 29.04 7.39 28.33
N GLU A 126 28.16 6.52 28.86
CA GLU A 126 28.34 5.94 30.20
C GLU A 126 29.59 5.05 30.30
N ARG A 127 29.93 4.30 29.26
CA ARG A 127 31.15 3.50 29.21
C ARG A 127 32.42 4.36 29.27
N ILE A 128 32.45 5.45 28.49
CA ILE A 128 33.59 6.39 28.49
C ILE A 128 33.72 7.07 29.84
N LYS A 129 32.59 7.44 30.49
CA LYS A 129 32.63 7.96 31.86
C LYS A 129 33.17 6.95 32.87
N ALA A 130 32.80 5.65 32.73
CA ALA A 130 33.28 4.60 33.58
C ALA A 130 34.81 4.38 33.40
N SER A 131 35.28 4.25 32.16
CA SER A 131 36.70 4.11 31.84
C SER A 131 37.54 5.25 32.42
N TYR A 132 37.05 6.49 32.33
CA TYR A 132 37.76 7.63 32.95
C TYR A 132 37.76 7.58 34.47
N ARG A 133 36.68 7.17 35.13
CA ARG A 133 36.60 7.02 36.59
C ARG A 133 37.51 5.90 37.12
N GLU A 134 37.67 4.85 36.32
CA GLU A 134 38.54 3.71 36.64
C GLU A 134 40.03 4.00 36.33
N GLY A 135 40.34 5.17 35.76
CA GLY A 135 41.70 5.58 35.44
C GLY A 135 42.30 4.88 34.21
N ILE A 136 41.45 4.26 33.37
CA ILE A 136 41.87 3.59 32.14
C ILE A 136 42.16 4.61 31.05
N ASP A 137 41.27 5.62 30.89
CA ASP A 137 41.41 6.70 29.92
C ASP A 137 42.04 7.95 30.54
N THR A 138 42.86 8.64 29.77
CA THR A 138 43.38 9.96 30.13
C THR A 138 42.33 11.04 29.98
N LEU A 139 42.54 12.19 30.63
CA LEU A 139 41.63 13.34 30.51
C LEU A 139 41.47 13.81 29.03
N GLU A 140 42.56 13.73 28.26
CA GLU A 140 42.54 14.15 26.84
C GLU A 140 41.74 13.18 25.98
N GLU A 141 41.92 11.89 26.18
CA GLU A 141 41.15 10.84 25.52
C GLU A 141 39.65 10.94 25.88
N TYR A 142 39.33 11.14 27.15
CA TYR A 142 37.95 11.36 27.60
C TYR A 142 37.29 12.56 26.90
N LYS A 143 38.00 13.71 26.84
CA LYS A 143 37.49 14.91 26.16
C LYS A 143 37.31 14.69 24.67
N SER A 144 38.26 14.03 24.02
CA SER A 144 38.19 13.72 22.57
C SER A 144 37.03 12.79 22.28
N ASN A 145 36.88 11.69 23.00
CA ASN A 145 35.81 10.73 22.84
C ASN A 145 34.42 11.36 23.08
N LYS A 146 34.33 12.20 24.13
CA LYS A 146 33.08 12.94 24.41
C LYS A 146 32.72 13.91 23.29
N ALA A 147 33.71 14.62 22.72
CA ALA A 147 33.45 15.56 21.62
C ALA A 147 32.98 14.83 20.35
N ILE A 148 33.50 13.64 20.08
CA ILE A 148 33.07 12.80 18.94
C ILE A 148 31.62 12.34 19.13
N LEU A 149 31.29 11.82 20.32
CA LEU A 149 29.92 11.37 20.61
C LEU A 149 28.91 12.52 20.57
N GLN A 150 29.31 13.72 21.03
CA GLN A 150 28.44 14.88 20.97
C GLN A 150 28.13 15.28 19.51
N LYS A 151 29.12 15.31 18.63
CA LYS A 151 28.90 15.57 17.20
C LYS A 151 28.02 14.56 16.53
N GLU A 152 28.18 13.27 16.88
CA GLU A 152 27.33 12.21 16.33
C GLU A 152 25.88 12.36 16.81
N ARG A 153 25.69 12.75 18.08
CA ARG A 153 24.36 13.04 18.64
C ARG A 153 23.69 14.21 17.93
N ASP A 154 24.40 15.35 17.82
CA ASP A 154 23.87 16.56 17.20
C ASP A 154 23.42 16.28 15.75
N ASN A 155 24.21 15.51 15.00
CA ASN A 155 23.86 15.10 13.63
C ASN A 155 22.60 14.20 13.58
N LEU A 156 22.49 13.23 14.48
CA LEU A 156 21.32 12.33 14.53
C LEU A 156 20.05 13.08 14.99
N GLU A 157 20.17 14.03 15.90
CA GLU A 157 19.06 14.88 16.35
C GLU A 157 18.60 15.80 15.21
N GLU A 158 19.52 16.34 14.42
CA GLU A 158 19.21 17.15 13.23
C GLU A 158 18.47 16.31 12.18
N GLN A 159 18.96 15.10 11.88
CA GLN A 159 18.28 14.17 10.97
C GLN A 159 16.89 13.79 11.48
N LEU A 160 16.73 13.55 12.77
CA LEU A 160 15.44 13.24 13.36
C LEU A 160 14.47 14.43 13.22
N LYS A 161 14.95 15.64 13.47
CA LYS A 161 14.18 16.87 13.34
C LYS A 161 13.78 17.15 11.89
N GLU A 162 14.67 16.88 10.93
CA GLU A 162 14.33 16.99 9.50
C GLU A 162 13.24 16.00 9.09
N LEU A 163 13.31 14.74 9.56
CA LEU A 163 12.31 13.72 9.33
C LEU A 163 10.98 14.00 10.04
N GLU A 164 11.01 14.65 11.19
CA GLU A 164 9.81 15.12 11.92
C GLU A 164 9.20 16.36 11.24
N GLY A 165 10.04 17.25 10.69
CA GLY A 165 9.58 18.42 9.95
C GLY A 165 8.98 18.11 8.56
N GLN A 166 9.38 16.99 7.95
CA GLN A 166 8.84 16.53 6.66
C GLN A 166 7.51 15.75 6.80
N ASN A 167 7.15 15.36 8.02
CA ASN A 167 5.89 14.72 8.33
C ASN A 167 5.30 15.45 9.54
N PRO A 168 4.45 16.47 9.36
CA PRO A 168 3.74 17.07 10.47
C PRO A 168 2.98 15.95 11.19
N GLU A 169 3.08 15.89 12.52
CA GLU A 169 2.31 14.98 13.35
C GLU A 169 0.84 15.02 12.94
N PRO A 170 0.14 13.87 12.90
CA PRO A 170 -1.25 13.82 12.49
C PRO A 170 -2.16 14.34 13.61
N ASP A 171 -2.14 15.66 13.83
CA ASP A 171 -3.17 16.37 14.59
C ASP A 171 -4.35 16.81 13.67
N GLN A 172 -4.29 16.35 12.41
CA GLN A 172 -5.40 16.46 11.46
C GLN A 172 -6.10 15.11 11.43
N ASP A 173 -7.39 15.14 11.69
CA ASP A 173 -8.30 14.01 11.60
C ASP A 173 -8.03 13.20 10.31
N PRO A 174 -7.38 12.00 10.39
CA PRO A 174 -6.96 11.26 9.21
C PRO A 174 -8.15 10.87 8.33
N THR A 175 -9.34 10.87 8.89
CA THR A 175 -10.60 10.61 8.22
C THR A 175 -10.99 11.77 7.30
N GLY A 176 -10.76 13.02 7.73
CA GLY A 176 -11.10 14.21 6.95
C GLY A 176 -10.25 14.33 5.67
N ASP A 177 -8.93 14.15 5.77
CA ASP A 177 -8.03 14.21 4.62
C ASP A 177 -8.31 13.07 3.62
N MET A 178 -8.63 11.89 4.13
CA MET A 178 -9.02 10.76 3.29
C MET A 178 -10.33 11.03 2.55
N LEU A 179 -11.34 11.58 3.19
CA LEU A 179 -12.60 11.92 2.54
C LEU A 179 -12.43 12.96 1.43
N LEU A 180 -11.54 13.95 1.61
CA LEU A 180 -11.18 14.90 0.56
C LEU A 180 -10.54 14.22 -0.65
N LYS A 181 -9.63 13.26 -0.43
CA LYS A 181 -9.02 12.44 -1.49
C LYS A 181 -10.06 11.58 -2.20
N VAL A 182 -10.94 10.91 -1.45
CA VAL A 182 -12.03 10.10 -2.01
C VAL A 182 -12.95 10.96 -2.87
N ARG A 183 -13.28 12.19 -2.43
CA ARG A 183 -14.11 13.13 -3.19
C ARG A 183 -13.44 13.54 -4.50
N SER A 184 -12.17 13.92 -4.46
CA SER A 184 -11.41 14.26 -5.67
C SER A 184 -11.38 13.12 -6.69
N VAL A 185 -11.18 11.88 -6.22
CA VAL A 185 -11.19 10.69 -7.08
C VAL A 185 -12.59 10.42 -7.63
N TYR A 186 -13.65 10.57 -6.83
CA TYR A 186 -15.03 10.42 -7.28
C TYR A 186 -15.36 11.39 -8.43
N ASP A 187 -14.97 12.66 -8.31
CA ASP A 187 -15.18 13.68 -9.35
C ASP A 187 -14.46 13.30 -10.67
N ILE A 188 -13.27 12.71 -10.58
CA ILE A 188 -12.55 12.18 -11.75
C ILE A 188 -13.28 10.99 -12.36
N LEU A 189 -13.86 10.09 -11.56
CA LEU A 189 -14.53 8.89 -12.03
C LEU A 189 -15.82 9.21 -12.80
N ILE A 190 -16.61 10.18 -12.32
CA ILE A 190 -17.87 10.58 -12.97
C ILE A 190 -17.68 11.46 -14.20
N SER A 191 -16.55 12.13 -14.33
CA SER A 191 -16.27 13.02 -15.47
C SER A 191 -15.91 12.24 -16.73
N ASP A 192 -16.53 12.60 -17.85
CA ASP A 192 -16.24 12.01 -19.16
C ASP A 192 -14.94 12.54 -19.78
N SER A 193 -14.35 13.58 -19.19
CA SER A 193 -13.14 14.22 -19.69
C SER A 193 -11.88 13.36 -19.48
N TYR A 194 -11.91 12.38 -18.55
CA TYR A 194 -10.77 11.56 -18.21
C TYR A 194 -10.79 10.19 -18.90
N THR A 195 -9.62 9.77 -19.34
CA THR A 195 -9.44 8.43 -19.94
C THR A 195 -9.53 7.32 -18.89
N TYR A 196 -9.82 6.09 -19.32
CA TYR A 196 -9.83 4.92 -18.44
C TYR A 196 -8.51 4.72 -17.67
N ILE A 197 -7.39 5.13 -18.24
CA ILE A 197 -6.07 5.04 -17.60
C ILE A 197 -6.01 6.02 -16.42
N GLN A 198 -6.37 7.28 -16.64
CA GLN A 198 -6.37 8.31 -15.60
C GLN A 198 -7.34 7.98 -14.47
N LYS A 199 -8.55 7.51 -14.81
CA LYS A 199 -9.53 7.03 -13.81
C LYS A 199 -8.99 5.85 -13.00
N ASN A 200 -8.30 4.90 -13.62
CA ASN A 200 -7.68 3.77 -12.93
C ASN A 200 -6.53 4.22 -12.00
N GLU A 201 -5.67 5.11 -12.47
CA GLU A 201 -4.57 5.66 -11.68
C GLU A 201 -5.09 6.44 -10.47
N ALA A 202 -6.11 7.27 -10.65
CA ALA A 202 -6.75 7.99 -9.55
C ALA A 202 -7.37 7.02 -8.52
N LEU A 203 -8.12 6.01 -8.98
CA LEU A 203 -8.74 5.04 -8.07
C LEU A 203 -7.70 4.21 -7.29
N LYS A 204 -6.59 3.85 -7.91
CA LYS A 204 -5.48 3.14 -7.26
C LYS A 204 -4.78 3.93 -6.16
N GLN A 205 -4.93 5.24 -6.12
CA GLN A 205 -4.37 6.05 -5.03
C GLN A 205 -5.12 5.86 -3.71
N ILE A 206 -6.41 5.49 -3.78
CA ILE A 206 -7.27 5.34 -2.61
C ILE A 206 -7.74 3.91 -2.36
N VAL A 207 -7.75 3.04 -3.38
CA VAL A 207 -8.29 1.68 -3.31
C VAL A 207 -7.21 0.63 -3.55
N ASP A 208 -7.07 -0.29 -2.61
CA ASP A 208 -6.19 -1.48 -2.73
C ASP A 208 -6.82 -2.55 -3.63
N LYS A 209 -8.05 -2.94 -3.31
CA LYS A 209 -8.77 -3.99 -4.02
C LYS A 209 -10.27 -3.81 -3.90
N ILE A 210 -10.97 -4.39 -4.87
CA ILE A 210 -12.43 -4.47 -4.90
C ILE A 210 -12.82 -5.93 -5.05
N ILE A 211 -13.72 -6.40 -4.21
CA ILE A 211 -14.28 -7.76 -4.26
C ILE A 211 -15.77 -7.64 -4.51
N TYR A 212 -16.23 -8.24 -5.60
CA TYR A 212 -17.66 -8.39 -5.88
C TYR A 212 -18.01 -9.87 -5.82
N ASP A 213 -18.95 -10.20 -4.95
CA ASP A 213 -19.52 -11.54 -4.84
C ASP A 213 -20.89 -11.58 -5.49
N LYS A 214 -20.97 -12.32 -6.58
CA LYS A 214 -22.21 -12.46 -7.36
C LYS A 214 -23.27 -13.29 -6.64
N GLU A 215 -22.86 -14.21 -5.75
CA GLU A 215 -23.81 -15.09 -5.03
C GLU A 215 -24.59 -14.30 -3.97
N SER A 216 -23.91 -13.39 -3.27
CA SER A 216 -24.49 -12.52 -2.22
C SER A 216 -24.88 -11.13 -2.74
N ASP A 217 -24.59 -10.83 -4.01
CA ASP A 217 -24.75 -9.50 -4.63
C ASP A 217 -24.13 -8.39 -3.76
N SER A 218 -22.93 -8.66 -3.24
CA SER A 218 -22.24 -7.75 -2.33
C SER A 218 -20.94 -7.23 -2.92
N LEU A 219 -20.73 -5.92 -2.81
CA LEU A 219 -19.52 -5.24 -3.20
C LEU A 219 -18.75 -4.77 -1.95
N LYS A 220 -17.47 -5.12 -1.87
CA LYS A 220 -16.56 -4.65 -0.82
C LYS A 220 -15.40 -3.90 -1.44
N ILE A 221 -15.22 -2.63 -1.06
CA ILE A 221 -14.10 -1.79 -1.48
C ILE A 221 -13.14 -1.66 -0.30
N TYR A 222 -11.87 -2.01 -0.53
CA TYR A 222 -10.80 -1.88 0.46
C TYR A 222 -9.98 -0.66 0.13
N PHE A 223 -10.01 0.34 1.01
CA PHE A 223 -9.25 1.56 0.88
C PHE A 223 -7.87 1.42 1.50
N PHE A 224 -6.88 2.14 0.97
CA PHE A 224 -5.61 2.32 1.67
C PHE A 224 -5.85 3.19 2.89
N LEU A 225 -5.43 2.73 4.06
CA LEU A 225 -5.27 3.63 5.20
C LEU A 225 -4.12 4.57 4.86
N CYS A 226 -4.37 5.89 4.85
CA CYS A 226 -3.33 6.89 4.65
C CYS A 226 -2.22 6.66 5.71
N ARG A 227 -1.00 6.41 5.21
CA ARG A 227 0.22 6.46 6.03
C ARG A 227 0.74 7.87 6.03
#